data_7adce2c3a05e22beaff927d9c5977766
#
_entry.id   7adce2c3a05e22beaff927d9c5977766
#
_cell.length_a   1.000
_cell.length_b   1.000
_cell.length_c   1.000
_cell.angle_alpha   90.00
_cell.angle_beta   90.00
_cell.angle_gamma   90.00
#
_symmetry.space_group_name_H-M   'P 1'
#
loop_
_entity.id
_entity.type
_entity.pdbx_description
1 polymer ?
#
loop_
_entity_poly.entity_id
_entity_poly.type
_entity_poly.pdbx_seq_one_letter_code
_entity_poly.pdbx_strand_id
1 'polypeptide(L)'
;IYPGPGVTDVKMLSYWYPELEGTNGDTEVYILDSGVEGASMLVLGGTHPNEPSGFISAVMLIEWCEPEEGKLYVIPRANNSAFTCTDPLEAAPTRFYIETGNGERWFRFGSRATNPIDQWPDSEIYVHAASGQKLSGSEVRNLNRAYPGRTDGTFTEKITYGITKLIEDEKISMTVDLHEASPEYTTVNAIVAHEDAVGLANMMLW
;
A
#
# COMPACT_ATOMS: atom_id res chain seq x y z
N ILE A 1 -8.85 11.55 -5.30
CA ILE A 1 -9.67 10.34 -5.20
C ILE A 1 -11.10 10.79 -4.95
N TYR A 2 -12.05 10.24 -5.68
CA TYR A 2 -13.47 10.56 -5.57
C TYR A 2 -14.20 9.29 -5.09
N PRO A 3 -14.52 9.17 -3.77
CA PRO A 3 -15.18 7.98 -3.26
C PRO A 3 -16.49 7.69 -4.01
N GLY A 4 -16.60 6.47 -4.52
CA GLY A 4 -17.78 5.99 -5.20
C GLY A 4 -18.90 5.54 -4.25
N PRO A 5 -20.04 5.09 -4.78
CA PRO A 5 -21.21 4.72 -3.98
C PRO A 5 -20.96 3.52 -3.05
N GLY A 6 -19.99 2.66 -3.37
CA GLY A 6 -19.64 1.52 -2.51
C GLY A 6 -18.86 1.91 -1.24
N VAL A 7 -18.29 3.12 -1.16
CA VAL A 7 -17.55 3.57 0.04
C VAL A 7 -18.55 3.94 1.13
N THR A 8 -18.50 3.22 2.24
CA THR A 8 -19.39 3.41 3.38
C THR A 8 -18.74 4.20 4.52
N ASP A 9 -17.40 4.15 4.63
CA ASP A 9 -16.64 4.90 5.64
C ASP A 9 -15.22 5.18 5.17
N VAL A 10 -14.56 6.19 5.76
CA VAL A 10 -13.16 6.51 5.56
C VAL A 10 -12.53 6.80 6.91
N LYS A 11 -11.49 6.06 7.25
CA LYS A 11 -10.71 6.25 8.48
C LYS A 11 -9.26 6.53 8.15
N MET A 12 -8.56 7.21 9.06
CA MET A 12 -7.11 7.29 8.99
C MET A 12 -6.49 6.01 9.57
N LEU A 13 -5.32 5.61 9.10
CA LEU A 13 -4.60 4.43 9.63
C LEU A 13 -4.31 4.57 11.12
N SER A 14 -4.17 5.82 11.59
CA SER A 14 -4.04 6.15 13.02
C SER A 14 -5.23 5.70 13.88
N TYR A 15 -6.39 5.40 13.30
CA TYR A 15 -7.50 4.79 14.03
C TYR A 15 -7.12 3.44 14.65
N TRP A 16 -6.30 2.64 13.96
CA TRP A 16 -5.78 1.35 14.45
C TRP A 16 -4.44 1.48 15.16
N TYR A 17 -3.64 2.49 14.81
CA TYR A 17 -2.36 2.76 15.46
C TYR A 17 -2.14 4.26 15.68
N PRO A 18 -2.56 4.81 16.84
CA PRO A 18 -2.61 6.24 17.14
C PRO A 18 -1.26 6.97 17.01
N GLU A 19 -0.13 6.29 17.14
CA GLU A 19 1.19 6.92 16.98
C GLU A 19 1.46 7.46 15.57
N LEU A 20 0.66 7.10 14.58
CA LEU A 20 0.76 7.65 13.23
C LEU A 20 0.05 8.98 13.06
N GLU A 21 -0.85 9.37 14.00
CA GLU A 21 -1.66 10.58 13.89
C GLU A 21 -0.81 11.83 13.67
N GLY A 22 -1.14 12.60 12.63
CA GLY A 22 -0.43 13.84 12.28
C GLY A 22 0.94 13.64 11.64
N THR A 23 1.36 12.40 11.36
CA THR A 23 2.60 12.09 10.64
C THR A 23 2.36 11.88 9.15
N ASN A 24 3.42 11.91 8.34
CA ASN A 24 3.33 11.54 6.92
C ASN A 24 3.08 10.04 6.69
N GLY A 25 3.15 9.21 7.72
CA GLY A 25 2.82 7.78 7.66
C GLY A 25 1.32 7.50 7.82
N ASP A 26 0.56 8.48 8.31
CA ASP A 26 -0.89 8.36 8.42
C ASP A 26 -1.53 8.47 7.03
N THR A 27 -2.48 7.60 6.73
CA THR A 27 -3.08 7.49 5.40
C THR A 27 -4.55 7.12 5.49
N GLU A 28 -5.32 7.46 4.46
CA GLU A 28 -6.73 7.13 4.36
C GLU A 28 -6.92 5.64 4.08
N VAL A 29 -7.82 5.03 4.82
CA VAL A 29 -8.33 3.67 4.65
C VAL A 29 -9.79 3.78 4.26
N TYR A 30 -10.10 3.42 3.03
CA TYR A 30 -11.46 3.42 2.49
C TYR A 30 -12.11 2.08 2.80
N ILE A 31 -13.33 2.12 3.33
CA ILE A 31 -14.09 0.94 3.72
C ILE A 31 -15.33 0.85 2.83
N LEU A 32 -15.46 -0.27 2.15
CA LEU A 32 -16.61 -0.62 1.32
C LEU A 32 -17.30 -1.81 1.99
N ASP A 33 -18.41 -1.56 2.66
CA ASP A 33 -19.17 -2.59 3.39
C ASP A 33 -20.46 -2.89 2.62
N SER A 34 -20.61 -4.11 2.13
CA SER A 34 -21.81 -4.53 1.40
C SER A 34 -23.07 -4.57 2.26
N GLY A 35 -22.93 -4.58 3.60
CA GLY A 35 -24.03 -4.85 4.53
C GLY A 35 -24.45 -6.32 4.59
N VAL A 36 -23.86 -7.18 3.78
CA VAL A 36 -24.09 -8.63 3.77
C VAL A 36 -22.88 -9.32 4.43
N GLU A 37 -23.14 -10.28 5.33
CA GLU A 37 -22.08 -11.02 6.01
C GLU A 37 -21.20 -11.78 5.00
N GLY A 38 -19.90 -11.69 5.15
CA GLY A 38 -18.94 -12.35 4.28
C GLY A 38 -17.49 -12.09 4.71
N ALA A 39 -16.56 -12.50 3.88
CA ALA A 39 -15.13 -12.33 4.13
C ALA A 39 -14.69 -10.85 4.04
N SER A 40 -13.61 -10.51 4.73
CA SER A 40 -12.97 -9.19 4.63
C SER A 40 -11.67 -9.27 3.83
N MET A 41 -11.47 -8.32 2.93
CA MET A 41 -10.27 -8.23 2.10
C MET A 41 -9.61 -6.85 2.26
N LEU A 42 -8.29 -6.81 2.27
CA LEU A 42 -7.51 -5.58 2.21
C LEU A 42 -6.76 -5.50 0.88
N VAL A 43 -6.86 -4.36 0.22
CA VAL A 43 -6.04 -4.03 -0.96
C VAL A 43 -5.15 -2.85 -0.64
N LEU A 44 -3.85 -3.05 -0.84
CA LEU A 44 -2.82 -2.02 -0.71
C LEU A 44 -2.41 -1.54 -2.10
N GLY A 45 -2.48 -0.24 -2.32
CA GLY A 45 -1.87 0.45 -3.45
C GLY A 45 -0.79 1.41 -2.96
N GLY A 46 0.15 1.76 -3.82
CA GLY A 46 1.18 2.74 -3.48
C GLY A 46 2.09 2.34 -2.32
N THR A 47 2.35 1.06 -2.15
CA THR A 47 3.48 0.55 -1.35
C THR A 47 4.78 1.13 -1.90
N HIS A 48 4.87 1.20 -3.22
CA HIS A 48 5.90 1.92 -3.94
C HIS A 48 5.23 2.98 -4.85
N PRO A 49 5.26 4.25 -4.48
CA PRO A 49 4.65 5.34 -5.28
C PRO A 49 5.25 5.57 -6.67
N ASN A 50 6.41 5.00 -6.98
CA ASN A 50 6.98 4.99 -8.33
C ASN A 50 6.47 3.83 -9.20
N GLU A 51 5.51 3.06 -8.70
CA GLU A 51 4.79 1.99 -9.39
C GLU A 51 3.32 2.42 -9.57
N PRO A 52 3.01 3.33 -10.53
CA PRO A 52 1.73 4.02 -10.59
C PRO A 52 0.52 3.13 -10.83
N SER A 53 0.66 1.98 -11.51
CA SER A 53 -0.47 1.10 -11.80
C SER A 53 -1.10 0.53 -10.52
N GLY A 54 -0.31 0.18 -9.51
CA GLY A 54 -0.82 -0.31 -8.22
C GLY A 54 -1.66 0.75 -7.49
N PHE A 55 -1.17 1.98 -7.46
CA PHE A 55 -1.91 3.11 -6.88
C PHE A 55 -3.22 3.38 -7.64
N ILE A 56 -3.17 3.45 -8.98
CA ILE A 56 -4.37 3.72 -9.80
C ILE A 56 -5.40 2.61 -9.69
N SER A 57 -4.99 1.35 -9.65
CA SER A 57 -5.91 0.23 -9.45
C SER A 57 -6.65 0.34 -8.11
N ALA A 58 -5.95 0.72 -7.03
CA ALA A 58 -6.59 0.98 -5.74
C ALA A 58 -7.58 2.16 -5.82
N VAL A 59 -7.22 3.23 -6.53
CA VAL A 59 -8.13 4.37 -6.77
C VAL A 59 -9.38 3.93 -7.52
N MET A 60 -9.24 3.09 -8.55
CA MET A 60 -10.39 2.56 -9.31
C MET A 60 -11.31 1.72 -8.45
N LEU A 61 -10.77 0.89 -7.55
CA LEU A 61 -11.58 0.14 -6.58
C LEU A 61 -12.40 1.09 -5.68
N ILE A 62 -11.79 2.14 -5.15
CA ILE A 62 -12.48 3.14 -4.32
C ILE A 62 -13.59 3.84 -5.09
N GLU A 63 -13.37 4.16 -6.36
CA GLU A 63 -14.31 4.96 -7.15
C GLU A 63 -15.45 4.16 -7.79
N TRP A 64 -15.27 2.84 -8.01
CA TRP A 64 -16.20 2.06 -8.84
C TRP A 64 -16.62 0.72 -8.23
N CYS A 65 -15.94 0.22 -7.19
CA CYS A 65 -16.29 -1.07 -6.62
C CYS A 65 -17.49 -0.95 -5.69
N GLU A 66 -18.43 -1.86 -5.83
CA GLU A 66 -19.53 -2.09 -4.91
C GLU A 66 -19.51 -3.58 -4.56
N PRO A 67 -19.00 -3.99 -3.39
CA PRO A 67 -18.93 -5.39 -3.01
C PRO A 67 -20.37 -5.93 -2.80
N GLU A 68 -20.63 -7.13 -3.29
CA GLU A 68 -21.94 -7.80 -3.10
C GLU A 68 -22.04 -8.49 -1.74
N GLU A 69 -20.89 -8.87 -1.15
CA GLU A 69 -20.79 -9.59 0.12
C GLU A 69 -19.51 -9.20 0.85
N GLY A 70 -19.50 -9.23 2.17
CA GLY A 70 -18.34 -8.94 3.00
C GLY A 70 -17.89 -7.48 2.96
N LYS A 71 -16.61 -7.26 3.23
CA LYS A 71 -16.00 -5.92 3.29
C LYS A 71 -14.71 -5.85 2.50
N LEU A 72 -14.53 -4.74 1.79
CA LEU A 72 -13.30 -4.39 1.14
C LEU A 72 -12.70 -3.16 1.82
N TYR A 73 -11.47 -3.29 2.30
CA TYR A 73 -10.63 -2.20 2.79
C TYR A 73 -9.63 -1.84 1.71
N VAL A 74 -9.49 -0.57 1.40
CA VAL A 74 -8.53 -0.11 0.37
C VAL A 74 -7.66 1.00 0.94
N ILE A 75 -6.36 0.80 0.91
CA ILE A 75 -5.36 1.83 1.22
C ILE A 75 -4.66 2.22 -0.08
N PRO A 76 -5.02 3.34 -0.71
CA PRO A 76 -4.45 3.71 -2.02
C PRO A 76 -3.01 4.22 -1.90
N ARG A 77 -2.60 4.67 -0.72
CA ARG A 77 -1.27 5.21 -0.44
C ARG A 77 -0.67 4.52 0.77
N ALA A 78 -0.37 3.23 0.65
CA ALA A 78 0.15 2.44 1.77
C ALA A 78 1.45 3.04 2.35
N ASN A 79 2.35 3.54 1.51
CA ASN A 79 3.49 4.35 1.93
C ASN A 79 3.24 5.84 1.62
N ASN A 80 2.36 6.46 2.39
CA ASN A 80 1.99 7.87 2.17
C ASN A 80 3.19 8.82 2.28
N SER A 81 4.14 8.55 3.16
CA SER A 81 5.39 9.30 3.26
C SER A 81 6.18 9.31 1.95
N ALA A 82 6.27 8.17 1.26
CA ALA A 82 6.98 8.07 -0.01
C ALA A 82 6.32 8.86 -1.16
N PHE A 83 5.02 9.20 -1.06
CA PHE A 83 4.37 10.13 -1.99
C PHE A 83 4.79 11.58 -1.80
N THR A 84 5.47 11.94 -0.71
CA THR A 84 5.89 13.32 -0.42
C THR A 84 7.23 13.70 -1.06
N CYS A 85 7.94 12.74 -1.64
CA CYS A 85 9.22 12.96 -2.35
C CYS A 85 9.28 12.17 -3.66
N THR A 86 10.31 12.45 -4.45
CA THR A 86 10.73 11.66 -5.62
C THR A 86 12.21 11.38 -5.49
N ASP A 87 12.69 10.31 -6.13
CA ASP A 87 14.10 9.95 -6.06
C ASP A 87 14.93 10.93 -6.90
N PRO A 88 15.94 11.59 -6.32
CA PRO A 88 16.80 12.52 -7.03
C PRO A 88 17.56 11.82 -8.16
N LEU A 89 17.76 12.52 -9.28
CA LEU A 89 18.53 12.08 -10.44
C LEU A 89 17.93 10.91 -11.22
N GLU A 90 16.77 10.37 -10.83
CA GLU A 90 16.07 9.33 -11.58
C GLU A 90 15.15 9.88 -12.68
N ALA A 91 15.22 11.17 -12.94
CA ALA A 91 14.35 11.88 -13.91
C ALA A 91 12.85 11.62 -13.69
N ALA A 92 12.48 11.17 -12.48
CA ALA A 92 11.12 10.87 -12.14
C ALA A 92 10.26 12.14 -12.10
N PRO A 93 9.08 12.14 -12.73
CA PRO A 93 8.18 13.27 -12.64
C PRO A 93 7.60 13.35 -11.23
N THR A 94 7.22 14.55 -10.80
CA THR A 94 6.48 14.73 -9.53
C THR A 94 5.00 14.38 -9.67
N ARG A 95 4.50 14.34 -10.89
CA ARG A 95 3.11 14.06 -11.25
C ARG A 95 3.04 13.36 -12.58
N PHE A 96 1.98 12.59 -12.77
CA PHE A 96 1.57 12.06 -14.05
C PHE A 96 0.08 12.32 -14.25
N TYR A 97 -0.41 12.14 -15.46
CA TYR A 97 -1.84 12.29 -15.76
C TYR A 97 -2.35 11.11 -16.58
N ILE A 98 -3.63 10.90 -16.47
CA ILE A 98 -4.38 9.93 -17.26
C ILE A 98 -5.50 10.66 -17.98
N GLU A 99 -5.58 10.49 -19.28
CA GLU A 99 -6.71 10.97 -20.08
C GLU A 99 -7.96 10.17 -19.73
N THR A 100 -9.03 10.87 -19.41
CA THR A 100 -10.35 10.28 -19.13
C THR A 100 -11.41 10.91 -19.99
N GLY A 101 -12.60 10.32 -20.06
CA GLY A 101 -13.74 10.90 -20.75
C GLY A 101 -14.15 12.30 -20.25
N ASN A 102 -13.70 12.68 -19.05
CA ASN A 102 -13.95 13.98 -18.43
C ASN A 102 -12.72 14.90 -18.44
N GLY A 103 -11.69 14.58 -19.23
CA GLY A 103 -10.42 15.31 -19.32
C GLY A 103 -9.30 14.68 -18.52
N GLU A 104 -8.18 15.40 -18.43
CA GLU A 104 -6.97 14.94 -17.73
C GLU A 104 -7.23 14.83 -16.20
N ARG A 105 -6.81 13.70 -15.63
CA ARG A 105 -6.72 13.51 -14.20
C ARG A 105 -5.27 13.40 -13.78
N TRP A 106 -4.87 14.22 -12.82
CA TRP A 106 -3.51 14.31 -12.32
C TRP A 106 -3.34 13.51 -11.03
N PHE A 107 -2.24 12.77 -10.96
CA PHE A 107 -1.86 11.98 -9.81
C PHE A 107 -0.43 12.27 -9.38
N ARG A 108 -0.14 12.08 -8.09
CA ARG A 108 1.21 12.21 -7.56
C ARG A 108 2.02 10.97 -7.92
N PHE A 109 3.24 11.21 -8.42
CA PHE A 109 4.29 10.21 -8.54
C PHE A 109 5.24 10.38 -7.34
N GLY A 110 5.75 9.30 -6.74
CA GLY A 110 6.59 9.35 -5.55
C GLY A 110 7.82 8.47 -5.64
N SER A 111 8.48 8.30 -4.51
CA SER A 111 9.65 7.44 -4.36
C SER A 111 9.25 5.98 -4.10
N ARG A 112 10.18 5.06 -4.32
CA ARG A 112 10.04 3.67 -3.86
C ARG A 112 10.07 3.54 -2.35
N ALA A 113 10.79 4.42 -1.65
CA ALA A 113 11.08 4.33 -0.23
C ALA A 113 10.48 5.49 0.55
N THR A 114 10.17 5.27 1.83
CA THR A 114 9.78 6.30 2.79
C THR A 114 10.69 7.52 2.69
N ASN A 115 10.12 8.73 2.73
CA ASN A 115 10.83 9.98 2.58
C ASN A 115 11.97 10.10 3.61
N PRO A 116 13.20 10.42 3.18
CA PRO A 116 14.31 10.64 4.12
C PRO A 116 14.06 11.71 5.19
N ILE A 117 13.15 12.65 4.95
CA ILE A 117 12.80 13.66 5.97
C ILE A 117 12.09 13.03 7.17
N ASP A 118 11.39 11.93 6.96
CA ASP A 118 10.64 11.22 7.99
C ASP A 118 11.47 10.11 8.65
N GLN A 119 12.46 9.58 7.91
CA GLN A 119 13.33 8.50 8.41
C GLN A 119 14.73 8.62 7.84
N TRP A 120 15.69 9.08 8.65
CA TRP A 120 17.10 9.22 8.28
C TRP A 120 18.00 9.16 9.55
N PRO A 121 19.22 8.66 9.47
CA PRO A 121 19.91 8.05 8.33
C PRO A 121 19.55 6.59 8.08
N ASP A 122 19.84 6.10 6.87
CA ASP A 122 19.78 4.68 6.59
C ASP A 122 20.91 3.95 7.35
N SER A 123 20.63 2.72 7.79
CA SER A 123 21.65 1.83 8.33
C SER A 123 22.60 1.34 7.21
N GLU A 124 23.79 0.88 7.54
CA GLU A 124 24.64 0.20 6.55
C GLU A 124 24.03 -1.12 6.08
N ILE A 125 23.40 -1.84 7.01
CA ILE A 125 22.70 -3.09 6.79
C ILE A 125 21.37 -3.01 7.53
N TYR A 126 20.29 -3.32 6.83
CA TYR A 126 18.98 -3.53 7.46
C TYR A 126 18.82 -5.00 7.82
N VAL A 127 18.52 -5.27 9.08
CA VAL A 127 18.19 -6.62 9.55
C VAL A 127 16.71 -6.67 9.84
N HIS A 128 15.97 -7.42 9.01
CA HIS A 128 14.53 -7.57 9.16
C HIS A 128 14.18 -8.22 10.50
N ALA A 129 13.38 -7.55 11.32
CA ALA A 129 13.17 -7.92 12.71
C ALA A 129 12.54 -9.31 12.90
N ALA A 130 11.59 -9.69 12.04
CA ALA A 130 10.87 -10.95 12.18
C ALA A 130 11.64 -12.16 11.61
N SER A 131 12.35 -12.00 10.47
CA SER A 131 13.01 -13.11 9.78
C SER A 131 14.52 -13.18 10.01
N GLY A 132 15.14 -12.10 10.51
CA GLY A 132 16.60 -11.98 10.60
C GLY A 132 17.29 -11.81 9.23
N GLN A 133 16.56 -11.64 8.14
CA GLN A 133 17.12 -11.42 6.81
C GLN A 133 17.93 -10.14 6.79
N LYS A 134 19.14 -10.20 6.22
CA LYS A 134 20.01 -9.04 6.01
C LYS A 134 19.79 -8.49 4.61
N LEU A 135 19.54 -7.20 4.54
CA LEU A 135 19.25 -6.45 3.32
C LEU A 135 20.18 -5.23 3.22
N SER A 136 20.23 -4.60 2.05
CA SER A 136 20.88 -3.30 1.89
C SER A 136 20.29 -2.28 2.88
N GLY A 137 21.10 -1.36 3.38
CA GLY A 137 20.69 -0.39 4.39
C GLY A 137 19.49 0.45 3.95
N SER A 138 19.41 0.84 2.68
CA SER A 138 18.28 1.60 2.13
C SER A 138 16.93 0.87 2.20
N GLU A 139 16.94 -0.47 2.27
CA GLU A 139 15.72 -1.27 2.41
C GLU A 139 15.03 -1.07 3.76
N VAL A 140 15.67 -0.43 4.74
CA VAL A 140 15.04 -0.01 6.00
C VAL A 140 13.85 0.94 5.78
N ARG A 141 13.83 1.65 4.63
CA ARG A 141 12.73 2.54 4.23
C ARG A 141 11.78 1.94 3.20
N ASN A 142 11.97 0.68 2.83
CA ASN A 142 11.11 -0.03 1.89
C ASN A 142 9.95 -0.71 2.63
N LEU A 143 8.71 -0.26 2.37
CA LEU A 143 7.53 -0.70 3.12
C LEU A 143 7.34 -2.22 3.06
N ASN A 144 7.46 -2.84 1.89
CA ASN A 144 7.27 -4.28 1.74
C ASN A 144 8.47 -5.14 2.20
N ARG A 145 9.43 -4.54 2.92
CA ARG A 145 10.50 -5.20 3.66
C ARG A 145 10.36 -5.04 5.17
N ALA A 146 9.29 -4.36 5.64
CA ALA A 146 9.17 -3.99 7.04
C ALA A 146 8.07 -4.75 7.81
N TYR A 147 7.22 -5.54 7.13
CA TYR A 147 6.16 -6.31 7.77
C TYR A 147 6.71 -7.43 8.69
N PRO A 148 6.04 -7.72 9.82
CA PRO A 148 4.77 -7.15 10.29
C PRO A 148 4.91 -5.77 10.95
N GLY A 149 6.10 -5.21 11.02
CA GLY A 149 6.39 -3.99 11.74
C GLY A 149 6.48 -4.17 13.26
N ARG A 150 6.73 -3.07 13.96
CA ARG A 150 6.82 -3.05 15.44
C ARG A 150 6.70 -1.62 15.97
N THR A 151 6.25 -1.48 17.21
CA THR A 151 6.01 -0.17 17.84
C THR A 151 7.31 0.58 18.19
N ASP A 152 8.37 -0.14 18.49
CA ASP A 152 9.70 0.41 18.83
C ASP A 152 10.65 0.47 17.62
N GLY A 153 10.11 0.26 16.41
CA GLY A 153 10.87 0.21 15.18
C GLY A 153 11.10 1.57 14.51
N THR A 154 11.62 1.49 13.29
CA THR A 154 11.77 2.65 12.43
C THR A 154 10.39 3.20 12.01
N PHE A 155 10.37 4.39 11.42
CA PHE A 155 9.10 4.98 10.97
C PHE A 155 8.38 4.09 9.96
N THR A 156 9.10 3.48 9.02
CA THR A 156 8.56 2.51 8.05
C THR A 156 7.99 1.28 8.75
N GLU A 157 8.68 0.74 9.76
CA GLU A 157 8.17 -0.38 10.55
C GLU A 157 6.92 -0.01 11.38
N LYS A 158 6.78 1.24 11.82
CA LYS A 158 5.57 1.73 12.48
C LYS A 158 4.39 1.82 11.52
N ILE A 159 4.59 2.23 10.27
CA ILE A 159 3.54 2.23 9.24
C ILE A 159 3.06 0.80 8.99
N THR A 160 3.97 -0.15 8.77
CA THR A 160 3.60 -1.56 8.56
C THR A 160 2.94 -2.18 9.80
N TYR A 161 3.35 -1.79 10.99
CA TYR A 161 2.68 -2.19 12.22
C TYR A 161 1.23 -1.70 12.26
N GLY A 162 0.96 -0.45 11.87
CA GLY A 162 -0.40 0.08 11.77
C GLY A 162 -1.27 -0.71 10.79
N ILE A 163 -0.72 -1.08 9.62
CA ILE A 163 -1.42 -1.92 8.64
C ILE A 163 -1.66 -3.33 9.22
N THR A 164 -0.68 -3.90 9.94
CA THR A 164 -0.84 -5.20 10.60
C THR A 164 -1.92 -5.16 11.66
N LYS A 165 -2.00 -4.08 12.45
CA LYS A 165 -3.08 -3.87 13.42
C LYS A 165 -4.45 -3.80 12.77
N LEU A 166 -4.59 -3.09 11.64
CA LEU A 166 -5.83 -3.09 10.87
C LEU A 166 -6.21 -4.53 10.45
N ILE A 167 -5.25 -5.30 9.91
CA ILE A 167 -5.48 -6.69 9.49
C ILE A 167 -6.00 -7.54 10.66
N GLU A 168 -5.37 -7.41 11.83
CA GLU A 168 -5.74 -8.18 13.04
C GLU A 168 -7.11 -7.75 13.58
N ASP A 169 -7.31 -6.45 13.79
CA ASP A 169 -8.48 -5.89 14.46
C ASP A 169 -9.76 -6.07 13.61
N GLU A 170 -9.64 -5.91 12.28
CA GLU A 170 -10.75 -6.09 11.34
C GLU A 170 -10.89 -7.55 10.83
N LYS A 171 -10.02 -8.46 11.28
CA LYS A 171 -10.00 -9.88 10.92
C LYS A 171 -9.96 -10.08 9.40
N ILE A 172 -9.08 -9.36 8.74
CA ILE A 172 -8.90 -9.44 7.29
C ILE A 172 -8.53 -10.86 6.88
N SER A 173 -9.31 -11.45 6.01
CA SER A 173 -9.12 -12.83 5.54
C SER A 173 -8.08 -12.95 4.42
N MET A 174 -7.92 -11.90 3.63
CA MET A 174 -6.98 -11.84 2.51
C MET A 174 -6.43 -10.43 2.33
N THR A 175 -5.12 -10.34 2.10
CA THR A 175 -4.47 -9.07 1.74
C THR A 175 -3.82 -9.20 0.37
N VAL A 176 -4.03 -8.19 -0.48
CA VAL A 176 -3.39 -8.06 -1.80
C VAL A 176 -2.60 -6.76 -1.81
N ASP A 177 -1.30 -6.83 -2.12
CA ASP A 177 -0.44 -5.68 -2.32
C ASP A 177 -0.16 -5.52 -3.82
N LEU A 178 -0.56 -4.37 -4.36
CA LEU A 178 -0.51 -4.09 -5.79
C LEU A 178 0.82 -3.44 -6.16
N HIS A 179 1.57 -4.10 -7.03
CA HIS A 179 2.87 -3.69 -7.52
C HIS A 179 2.90 -3.58 -9.04
N GLU A 180 3.96 -2.97 -9.53
CA GLU A 180 4.30 -2.92 -10.94
C GLU A 180 5.69 -3.50 -11.15
N ALA A 181 5.80 -4.42 -12.11
CA ALA A 181 7.08 -5.01 -12.46
C ALA A 181 7.89 -4.08 -13.39
N SER A 182 9.21 -4.15 -13.32
CA SER A 182 10.05 -3.51 -14.33
C SER A 182 9.74 -4.06 -15.72
N PRO A 183 9.61 -3.22 -16.76
CA PRO A 183 9.34 -3.65 -18.13
C PRO A 183 10.45 -4.56 -18.72
N GLU A 184 11.61 -4.59 -18.07
CA GLU A 184 12.74 -5.43 -18.45
C GLU A 184 12.59 -6.88 -17.97
N TYR A 185 11.67 -7.17 -17.06
CA TYR A 185 11.43 -8.52 -16.60
C TYR A 185 10.71 -9.34 -17.67
N THR A 186 11.13 -10.61 -17.83
CA THR A 186 10.54 -11.54 -18.79
C THR A 186 9.11 -11.94 -18.41
N THR A 187 8.74 -11.82 -17.13
CA THR A 187 7.42 -12.12 -16.61
C THR A 187 6.92 -10.87 -15.87
N VAL A 188 5.93 -10.19 -16.42
CA VAL A 188 5.37 -8.97 -15.86
C VAL A 188 4.00 -9.19 -15.21
N ASN A 189 3.22 -10.17 -15.69
CA ASN A 189 1.94 -10.56 -15.10
C ASN A 189 2.16 -11.75 -14.18
N ALA A 190 2.37 -11.48 -12.88
CA ALA A 190 2.65 -12.51 -11.90
C ALA A 190 1.98 -12.16 -10.56
N ILE A 191 1.55 -13.18 -9.84
CA ILE A 191 1.14 -13.09 -8.45
C ILE A 191 2.15 -13.84 -7.61
N VAL A 192 2.76 -13.18 -6.65
CA VAL A 192 3.59 -13.80 -5.60
C VAL A 192 2.67 -14.07 -4.42
N ALA A 193 2.45 -15.31 -4.09
CA ALA A 193 1.51 -15.70 -3.05
C ALA A 193 2.18 -16.51 -1.94
N HIS A 194 1.66 -16.36 -0.71
CA HIS A 194 1.94 -17.29 0.36
C HIS A 194 1.43 -18.69 -0.01
N GLU A 195 2.06 -19.74 0.48
CA GLU A 195 1.71 -21.13 0.14
C GLU A 195 0.22 -21.45 0.35
N ASP A 196 -0.38 -20.93 1.42
CA ASP A 196 -1.80 -21.09 1.73
C ASP A 196 -2.73 -20.32 0.77
N ALA A 197 -2.21 -19.31 0.06
CA ALA A 197 -2.98 -18.46 -0.87
C ALA A 197 -2.81 -18.84 -2.35
N VAL A 198 -2.00 -19.85 -2.67
CA VAL A 198 -1.73 -20.24 -4.07
C VAL A 198 -3.00 -20.59 -4.84
N GLY A 199 -3.97 -21.25 -4.20
CA GLY A 199 -5.26 -21.57 -4.81
C GLY A 199 -6.03 -20.31 -5.24
N LEU A 200 -6.13 -19.32 -4.38
CA LEU A 200 -6.76 -18.03 -4.66
C LEU A 200 -5.98 -17.25 -5.72
N ALA A 201 -4.65 -17.19 -5.61
CA ALA A 201 -3.80 -16.52 -6.58
C ALA A 201 -4.00 -17.09 -8.00
N ASN A 202 -4.11 -18.40 -8.15
CA ASN A 202 -4.41 -19.02 -9.44
C ASN A 202 -5.78 -18.60 -9.98
N MET A 203 -6.79 -18.45 -9.13
CA MET A 203 -8.12 -17.97 -9.55
C MET A 203 -8.11 -16.51 -9.99
N MET A 204 -7.24 -15.69 -9.43
CA MET A 204 -7.11 -14.28 -9.79
C MET A 204 -6.38 -14.04 -11.12
N LEU A 205 -5.68 -15.04 -11.66
CA LEU A 205 -4.96 -14.96 -12.93
C LEU A 205 -5.86 -15.22 -14.15
N TRP A 206 -7.08 -15.73 -13.96
CA TRP A 206 -8.07 -16.07 -15.01
C TRP A 206 -9.26 -15.12 -15.00
#